data_877b0908dcc62659e7543294dfd1aa4c
#
_entry.id   877b0908dcc62659e7543294dfd1aa4c
#
_cell.length_a   1.000
_cell.length_b   1.000
_cell.length_c   1.000
_cell.angle_alpha   90.00
_cell.angle_beta   90.00
_cell.angle_gamma   90.00
#
_symmetry.space_group_name_H-M   'P 1'
#
loop_
_entity.id
_entity.type
_entity.pdbx_description
1 polymer ?
#
loop_
_entity_poly.entity_id
_entity_poly.type
_entity_poly.pdbx_seq_one_letter_code
_entity_poly.pdbx_strand_id
1 'polypeptide(L)'
;MPRAEATRKRCAIYTRKSSEEGLEQEFNSLHAQREASEAYIRSQRHEGWVVVPTAYDDGGFSGGNLERPGLQRLLADVRAGRIDVIITYKVDRLTRSLADFARLIEIFDAHHVSFVSVTQQFNTTTSMGRLTLNVLLSFAQFEREVTGERIRDKIAASKKKGMWMGGNPPLGYDA
;
A
#
# COMPACT_ATOMS: atom_id res chain seq x y z
N MET A 1 38.13 -6.65 16.02
CA MET A 1 37.35 -5.81 15.09
C MET A 1 36.05 -5.45 15.77
N PRO A 2 35.76 -4.19 16.08
CA PRO A 2 34.45 -3.82 16.59
C PRO A 2 33.41 -4.10 15.48
N ARG A 3 32.39 -4.91 15.78
CA ARG A 3 31.21 -5.00 14.94
C ARG A 3 30.63 -3.59 14.84
N ALA A 4 30.53 -3.07 13.61
CA ALA A 4 29.78 -1.86 13.37
C ALA A 4 28.40 -2.04 14.02
N GLU A 5 28.04 -1.19 14.97
CA GLU A 5 26.69 -1.19 15.55
C GLU A 5 25.71 -1.02 14.39
N ALA A 6 24.89 -2.04 14.16
CA ALA A 6 23.87 -2.00 13.13
C ALA A 6 22.96 -0.79 13.43
N THR A 7 22.85 0.13 12.50
CA THR A 7 22.00 1.32 12.65
C THR A 7 20.58 0.87 12.98
N ARG A 8 20.05 1.32 14.11
CA ARG A 8 18.70 0.97 14.57
C ARG A 8 17.66 1.36 13.53
N LYS A 9 16.88 0.40 13.04
CA LYS A 9 15.77 0.61 12.09
C LYS A 9 14.44 0.47 12.80
N ARG A 10 13.64 1.53 12.80
CA ARG A 10 12.32 1.60 13.43
C ARG A 10 11.28 0.97 12.51
N CYS A 11 10.74 -0.16 12.92
CA CYS A 11 9.81 -0.98 12.16
C CYS A 11 8.37 -0.77 12.63
N ALA A 12 7.50 -0.28 11.77
CA ALA A 12 6.06 -0.16 12.00
C ALA A 12 5.33 -1.37 11.42
N ILE A 13 4.41 -1.94 12.20
CA ILE A 13 3.54 -3.03 11.76
C ILE A 13 2.17 -2.45 11.43
N TYR A 14 1.71 -2.69 10.20
CA TYR A 14 0.37 -2.35 9.78
C TYR A 14 -0.48 -3.62 9.62
N THR A 15 -1.66 -3.62 10.24
CA THR A 15 -2.63 -4.73 10.16
C THR A 15 -3.99 -4.22 9.71
N ARG A 16 -4.74 -5.04 8.97
CA ARG A 16 -6.10 -4.73 8.54
C ARG A 16 -6.96 -5.97 8.44
N LYS A 17 -8.22 -5.84 8.83
CA LYS A 17 -9.26 -6.84 8.61
C LYS A 17 -10.53 -6.12 8.17
N SER A 18 -11.19 -6.60 7.10
CA SER A 18 -12.51 -6.09 6.70
C SER A 18 -13.60 -6.73 7.53
N SER A 19 -14.77 -6.05 7.62
CA SER A 19 -15.95 -6.59 8.29
C SER A 19 -16.58 -7.80 7.56
N GLU A 20 -16.29 -7.91 6.25
CA GLU A 20 -16.82 -8.97 5.38
C GLU A 20 -15.95 -10.24 5.37
N GLU A 21 -14.73 -10.19 5.89
CA GLU A 21 -13.89 -11.36 6.06
C GLU A 21 -14.44 -12.18 7.22
N GLY A 22 -15.22 -13.22 6.90
CA GLY A 22 -15.93 -14.06 7.85
C GLY A 22 -15.04 -14.70 8.92
N LEU A 23 -15.70 -15.21 9.95
CA LEU A 23 -15.13 -15.79 11.17
C LEU A 23 -14.22 -17.02 10.95
N GLU A 24 -14.11 -17.52 9.72
CA GLU A 24 -13.50 -18.83 9.44
C GLU A 24 -11.97 -18.87 9.30
N GLN A 25 -11.27 -17.74 9.46
CA GLN A 25 -9.82 -17.76 9.37
C GLN A 25 -9.16 -17.09 10.58
N GLU A 26 -8.84 -17.86 11.59
CA GLU A 26 -8.01 -17.44 12.75
C GLU A 26 -6.71 -16.76 12.33
N PHE A 27 -6.11 -17.18 11.21
CA PHE A 27 -4.89 -16.59 10.64
C PHE A 27 -5.07 -15.17 10.06
N ASN A 28 -6.29 -14.68 9.90
CA ASN A 28 -6.57 -13.33 9.39
C ASN A 28 -6.88 -12.31 10.49
N SER A 29 -6.85 -12.71 11.75
CA SER A 29 -7.03 -11.77 12.86
C SER A 29 -5.92 -10.72 12.88
N LEU A 30 -6.23 -9.51 13.36
CA LEU A 30 -5.23 -8.44 13.53
C LEU A 30 -4.08 -8.91 14.42
N HIS A 31 -4.39 -9.73 15.44
CA HIS A 31 -3.41 -10.29 16.37
C HIS A 31 -2.45 -11.26 15.65
N ALA A 32 -2.96 -12.20 14.86
CA ALA A 32 -2.13 -13.16 14.13
C ALA A 32 -1.22 -12.46 13.10
N GLN A 33 -1.73 -11.45 12.40
CA GLN A 33 -0.94 -10.63 11.47
C GLN A 33 0.20 -9.91 12.20
N ARG A 34 -0.08 -9.35 13.38
CA ARG A 34 0.91 -8.67 14.22
C ARG A 34 1.97 -9.65 14.72
N GLU A 35 1.56 -10.77 15.25
CA GLU A 35 2.46 -11.81 15.77
C GLU A 35 3.43 -12.31 14.68
N ALA A 36 2.93 -12.61 13.48
CA ALA A 36 3.77 -13.01 12.35
C ALA A 36 4.75 -11.90 11.94
N SER A 37 4.30 -10.65 11.92
CA SER A 37 5.15 -9.50 11.60
C SER A 37 6.23 -9.26 12.66
N GLU A 38 5.89 -9.39 13.94
CA GLU A 38 6.86 -9.30 15.04
C GLU A 38 7.89 -10.43 15.00
N ALA A 39 7.46 -11.65 14.69
CA ALA A 39 8.37 -12.78 14.50
C ALA A 39 9.35 -12.51 13.37
N TYR A 40 8.89 -11.94 12.26
CA TYR A 40 9.75 -11.54 11.16
C TYR A 40 10.76 -10.47 11.59
N ILE A 41 10.33 -9.41 12.29
CA ILE A 41 11.24 -8.37 12.81
C ILE A 41 12.29 -8.98 13.75
N ARG A 42 11.87 -9.89 14.64
CA ARG A 42 12.81 -10.58 15.54
C ARG A 42 13.89 -11.35 14.78
N SER A 43 13.55 -11.96 13.64
CA SER A 43 14.53 -12.65 12.80
C SER A 43 15.57 -11.70 12.19
N GLN A 44 15.22 -10.42 12.03
CA GLN A 44 16.08 -9.37 11.47
C GLN A 44 16.81 -8.53 12.52
N ARG A 45 16.81 -8.95 13.78
CA ARG A 45 17.48 -8.22 14.89
C ARG A 45 18.96 -7.97 14.62
N HIS A 46 19.62 -8.88 13.90
CA HIS A 46 21.03 -8.75 13.55
C HIS A 46 21.30 -7.54 12.62
N GLU A 47 20.27 -7.04 11.91
CA GLU A 47 20.30 -5.83 11.10
C GLU A 47 19.82 -4.56 11.82
N GLY A 48 19.60 -4.64 13.14
CA GLY A 48 19.17 -3.51 13.96
C GLY A 48 17.66 -3.21 13.92
N TRP A 49 16.83 -4.15 13.48
CA TRP A 49 15.39 -3.93 13.40
C TRP A 49 14.72 -3.96 14.77
N VAL A 50 13.89 -2.94 15.06
CA VAL A 50 13.18 -2.76 16.32
C VAL A 50 11.74 -2.33 16.05
N VAL A 51 10.78 -3.01 16.67
CA VAL A 51 9.35 -2.65 16.58
C VAL A 51 9.10 -1.30 17.25
N VAL A 52 8.37 -0.40 16.58
CA VAL A 52 7.85 0.80 17.23
C VAL A 52 6.63 0.45 18.10
N PRO A 53 6.43 1.11 19.26
CA PRO A 53 5.35 0.77 20.18
C PRO A 53 3.96 1.15 19.65
N THR A 54 3.88 2.04 18.65
CA THR A 54 2.61 2.51 18.08
C THR A 54 1.93 1.41 17.28
N ALA A 55 0.64 1.21 17.53
CA ALA A 55 -0.20 0.28 16.77
C ALA A 55 -0.88 1.00 15.60
N TYR A 56 -0.76 0.41 14.41
CA TYR A 56 -1.41 0.88 13.19
C TYR A 56 -2.36 -0.21 12.69
N ASP A 57 -3.51 -0.31 13.35
CA ASP A 57 -4.49 -1.36 13.12
C ASP A 57 -5.80 -0.77 12.60
N ASP A 58 -6.33 -1.36 11.51
CA ASP A 58 -7.60 -0.99 10.89
C ASP A 58 -8.52 -2.22 10.84
N GLY A 59 -9.24 -2.47 11.93
CA GLY A 59 -10.30 -3.46 12.00
C GLY A 59 -11.61 -2.92 11.42
N GLY A 60 -12.28 -3.69 10.57
CA GLY A 60 -13.56 -3.30 9.97
C GLY A 60 -13.47 -2.37 8.75
N PHE A 61 -12.28 -2.20 8.18
CA PHE A 61 -12.08 -1.34 7.00
C PHE A 61 -11.69 -2.15 5.75
N SER A 62 -12.32 -1.82 4.61
CA SER A 62 -11.97 -2.41 3.32
C SER A 62 -10.56 -1.99 2.84
N GLY A 63 -9.89 -2.87 2.10
CA GLY A 63 -8.61 -2.58 1.44
C GLY A 63 -8.73 -1.70 0.18
N GLY A 64 -9.94 -1.38 -0.24
CA GLY A 64 -10.21 -0.54 -1.43
C GLY A 64 -10.19 0.97 -1.16
N ASN A 65 -9.97 1.39 0.08
CA ASN A 65 -9.96 2.80 0.48
C ASN A 65 -8.72 3.11 1.30
N LEU A 66 -8.07 4.25 1.07
CA LEU A 66 -6.91 4.73 1.84
C LEU A 66 -7.31 5.58 3.06
N GLU A 67 -8.58 6.01 3.16
CA GLU A 67 -9.13 6.83 4.26
C GLU A 67 -9.39 5.99 5.52
N ARG A 68 -8.35 5.32 6.01
CA ARG A 68 -8.42 4.45 7.21
C ARG A 68 -7.60 5.06 8.34
N PRO A 69 -8.12 5.11 9.59
CA PRO A 69 -7.47 5.80 10.70
C PRO A 69 -6.04 5.29 11.00
N GLY A 70 -5.84 3.97 11.01
CA GLY A 70 -4.53 3.36 11.26
C GLY A 70 -3.54 3.68 10.15
N LEU A 71 -3.97 3.59 8.88
CA LEU A 71 -3.14 3.95 7.73
C LEU A 71 -2.79 5.43 7.72
N GLN A 72 -3.73 6.32 8.03
CA GLN A 72 -3.48 7.76 8.07
C GLN A 72 -2.47 8.14 9.17
N ARG A 73 -2.55 7.49 10.35
CA ARG A 73 -1.53 7.65 11.40
C ARG A 73 -0.17 7.15 10.95
N LEU A 74 -0.11 6.00 10.28
CA LEU A 74 1.12 5.46 9.72
C LEU A 74 1.76 6.45 8.75
N LEU A 75 0.99 7.00 7.81
CA LEU A 75 1.48 7.97 6.82
C LEU A 75 1.94 9.28 7.49
N ALA A 76 1.27 9.74 8.55
CA ALA A 76 1.70 10.89 9.32
C ALA A 76 3.07 10.65 9.99
N ASP A 77 3.28 9.48 10.57
CA ASP A 77 4.56 9.11 11.21
C ASP A 77 5.68 8.85 10.19
N VAL A 78 5.35 8.37 8.99
CA VAL A 78 6.28 8.30 7.85
C VAL A 78 6.77 9.71 7.47
N ARG A 79 5.85 10.66 7.27
CA ARG A 79 6.17 12.05 6.93
C ARG A 79 6.96 12.76 8.04
N ALA A 80 6.71 12.38 9.29
CA ALA A 80 7.45 12.90 10.45
C ALA A 80 8.84 12.26 10.65
N GLY A 81 9.24 11.31 9.78
CA GLY A 81 10.54 10.64 9.88
C GLY A 81 10.69 9.72 11.09
N ARG A 82 9.59 9.14 11.58
CA ARG A 82 9.57 8.27 12.78
C ARG A 82 9.70 6.79 12.46
N ILE A 83 9.62 6.41 11.18
CA ILE A 83 9.58 5.05 10.70
C ILE A 83 10.64 4.86 9.63
N ASP A 84 11.32 3.71 9.64
CA ASP A 84 12.33 3.34 8.65
C ASP A 84 11.86 2.16 7.79
N VAL A 85 11.03 1.26 8.36
CA VAL A 85 10.50 0.08 7.67
C VAL A 85 9.02 -0.10 8.01
N ILE A 86 8.20 -0.35 7.00
CA ILE A 86 6.80 -0.74 7.17
C ILE A 86 6.67 -2.22 6.86
N ILE A 87 5.98 -2.94 7.74
CA ILE A 87 5.79 -4.38 7.62
C ILE A 87 4.30 -4.70 7.63
N THR A 88 3.87 -5.52 6.67
CA THR A 88 2.52 -6.08 6.62
C THR A 88 2.58 -7.60 6.47
N TYR A 89 1.55 -8.28 6.90
CA TYR A 89 1.44 -9.74 6.71
C TYR A 89 1.35 -10.10 5.23
N LYS A 90 0.49 -9.38 4.47
CA LYS A 90 0.33 -9.49 3.00
C LYS A 90 0.17 -8.09 2.41
N VAL A 91 0.52 -7.91 1.14
CA VAL A 91 0.35 -6.63 0.42
C VAL A 91 -1.12 -6.19 0.39
N ASP A 92 -2.07 -7.10 0.27
CA ASP A 92 -3.51 -6.81 0.26
C ASP A 92 -4.05 -6.28 1.60
N ARG A 93 -3.29 -6.41 2.69
CA ARG A 93 -3.59 -5.72 3.96
C ARG A 93 -3.36 -4.22 3.84
N LEU A 94 -2.33 -3.82 3.12
CA LEU A 94 -2.06 -2.41 2.87
C LEU A 94 -3.07 -1.83 1.86
N THR A 95 -3.24 -2.46 0.70
CA THR A 95 -4.25 -2.09 -0.30
C THR A 95 -4.53 -3.24 -1.26
N ARG A 96 -5.72 -3.26 -1.85
CA ARG A 96 -6.11 -4.17 -2.94
C ARG A 96 -5.98 -3.52 -4.32
N SER A 97 -5.75 -2.21 -4.36
CA SER A 97 -5.58 -1.44 -5.59
C SER A 97 -4.10 -1.29 -5.93
N LEU A 98 -3.69 -1.73 -7.10
CA LEU A 98 -2.31 -1.56 -7.58
C LEU A 98 -1.95 -0.08 -7.74
N ALA A 99 -2.91 0.76 -8.16
CA ALA A 99 -2.72 2.21 -8.27
C ALA A 99 -2.48 2.88 -6.90
N ASP A 100 -3.22 2.46 -5.87
CA ASP A 100 -3.04 2.97 -4.52
C ASP A 100 -1.74 2.46 -3.90
N PHE A 101 -1.37 1.20 -4.19
CA PHE A 101 -0.07 0.66 -3.79
C PHE A 101 1.08 1.50 -4.37
N ALA A 102 1.02 1.84 -5.66
CA ALA A 102 2.01 2.69 -6.31
C ALA A 102 2.15 4.05 -5.60
N ARG A 103 1.01 4.70 -5.27
CA ARG A 103 1.01 5.98 -4.53
C ARG A 103 1.63 5.86 -3.14
N LEU A 104 1.32 4.80 -2.41
CA LEU A 104 1.89 4.56 -1.09
C LEU A 104 3.40 4.35 -1.15
N ILE A 105 3.86 3.56 -2.12
CA ILE A 105 5.29 3.32 -2.31
C ILE A 105 6.03 4.61 -2.70
N GLU A 106 5.46 5.47 -3.55
CA GLU A 106 6.04 6.78 -3.87
C GLU A 106 6.22 7.64 -2.59
N ILE A 107 5.23 7.61 -1.68
CA ILE A 107 5.35 8.31 -0.39
C ILE A 107 6.45 7.68 0.47
N PHE A 108 6.53 6.36 0.55
CA PHE A 108 7.54 5.67 1.33
C PHE A 108 8.95 5.95 0.80
N ASP A 109 9.16 5.86 -0.51
CA ASP A 109 10.45 6.16 -1.14
C ASP A 109 10.87 7.62 -0.94
N ALA A 110 9.94 8.58 -1.05
CA ALA A 110 10.22 10.00 -0.81
C ALA A 110 10.71 10.28 0.63
N HIS A 111 10.35 9.42 1.58
CA HIS A 111 10.75 9.53 3.00
C HIS A 111 11.79 8.47 3.41
N HIS A 112 12.39 7.78 2.44
CA HIS A 112 13.40 6.72 2.66
C HIS A 112 12.90 5.57 3.55
N VAL A 113 11.62 5.25 3.47
CA VAL A 113 10.98 4.15 4.20
C VAL A 113 10.89 2.91 3.31
N SER A 114 11.36 1.78 3.80
CA SER A 114 11.26 0.50 3.11
C SER A 114 9.95 -0.21 3.42
N PHE A 115 9.46 -1.04 2.50
CA PHE A 115 8.25 -1.84 2.65
C PHE A 115 8.55 -3.33 2.59
N VAL A 116 7.93 -4.11 3.47
CA VAL A 116 8.09 -5.56 3.57
C VAL A 116 6.75 -6.25 3.74
N SER A 117 6.50 -7.28 2.93
CA SER A 117 5.40 -8.23 3.10
C SER A 117 5.96 -9.56 3.59
N VAL A 118 5.43 -10.07 4.72
CA VAL A 118 5.97 -11.27 5.38
C VAL A 118 5.78 -12.52 4.54
N THR A 119 4.57 -12.73 3.99
CA THR A 119 4.21 -13.99 3.31
C THR A 119 4.57 -14.02 1.83
N GLN A 120 4.69 -12.87 1.19
CA GLN A 120 4.93 -12.77 -0.26
C GLN A 120 6.39 -12.55 -0.60
N GLN A 121 7.30 -12.63 0.37
CA GLN A 121 8.75 -12.38 0.21
C GLN A 121 9.08 -11.07 -0.52
N PHE A 122 8.18 -10.09 -0.41
CA PHE A 122 8.33 -8.78 -1.02
C PHE A 122 9.05 -7.86 -0.01
N ASN A 123 10.28 -7.48 -0.34
CA ASN A 123 11.13 -6.71 0.56
C ASN A 123 11.92 -5.66 -0.22
N THR A 124 11.55 -4.39 -0.10
CA THR A 124 12.22 -3.30 -0.80
C THR A 124 13.56 -2.89 -0.17
N THR A 125 13.97 -3.52 0.93
CA THR A 125 15.33 -3.34 1.47
C THR A 125 16.38 -4.05 0.62
N THR A 126 15.98 -4.99 -0.24
CA THR A 126 16.86 -5.73 -1.16
C THR A 126 16.77 -5.19 -2.58
N SER A 127 17.85 -5.33 -3.35
CA SER A 127 17.89 -4.93 -4.76
C SER A 127 16.87 -5.70 -5.61
N MET A 128 16.68 -7.00 -5.35
CA MET A 128 15.69 -7.81 -6.06
C MET A 128 14.26 -7.37 -5.73
N GLY A 129 13.95 -7.06 -4.47
CA GLY A 129 12.65 -6.54 -4.07
C GLY A 129 12.35 -5.17 -4.70
N ARG A 130 13.33 -4.30 -4.82
CA ARG A 130 13.17 -3.01 -5.53
C ARG A 130 12.94 -3.21 -7.03
N LEU A 131 13.63 -4.15 -7.66
CA LEU A 131 13.37 -4.48 -9.07
C LEU A 131 11.94 -5.00 -9.26
N THR A 132 11.49 -5.92 -8.42
CA THR A 132 10.11 -6.43 -8.44
C THR A 132 9.10 -5.30 -8.26
N LEU A 133 9.37 -4.37 -7.34
CA LEU A 133 8.55 -3.17 -7.14
C LEU A 133 8.48 -2.33 -8.42
N ASN A 134 9.60 -2.02 -9.04
CA ASN A 134 9.65 -1.20 -10.25
C ASN A 134 8.85 -1.84 -11.40
N VAL A 135 8.91 -3.17 -11.54
CA VAL A 135 8.09 -3.90 -12.50
C VAL A 135 6.60 -3.74 -12.19
N LEU A 136 6.19 -3.93 -10.93
CA LEU A 136 4.80 -3.74 -10.51
C LEU A 136 4.30 -2.31 -10.74
N LEU A 137 5.12 -1.31 -10.45
CA LEU A 137 4.78 0.10 -10.68
C LEU A 137 4.62 0.41 -12.17
N SER A 138 5.46 -0.17 -13.02
CA SER A 138 5.35 -0.04 -14.49
C SER A 138 4.05 -0.66 -15.00
N PHE A 139 3.65 -1.82 -14.48
CA PHE A 139 2.35 -2.42 -14.80
C PHE A 139 1.18 -1.55 -14.34
N ALA A 140 1.23 -0.98 -13.14
CA ALA A 140 0.20 -0.09 -12.64
C ALA A 140 0.03 1.16 -13.51
N GLN A 141 1.12 1.71 -13.98
CA GLN A 141 1.11 2.85 -14.91
C GLN A 141 0.52 2.45 -16.25
N PHE A 142 0.95 1.34 -16.83
CA PHE A 142 0.43 0.81 -18.07
C PHE A 142 -1.09 0.57 -18.01
N GLU A 143 -1.60 -0.07 -16.97
CA GLU A 143 -3.04 -0.27 -16.78
C GLU A 143 -3.82 1.05 -16.72
N ARG A 144 -3.27 2.07 -16.04
CA ARG A 144 -3.89 3.41 -16.00
C ARG A 144 -3.95 4.05 -17.38
N GLU A 145 -2.87 3.96 -18.16
CA GLU A 145 -2.80 4.52 -19.51
C GLU A 145 -3.80 3.82 -20.45
N VAL A 146 -3.83 2.49 -20.48
CA VAL A 146 -4.76 1.70 -21.30
C VAL A 146 -6.22 1.98 -20.90
N THR A 147 -6.51 2.08 -19.62
CA THR A 147 -7.87 2.42 -19.15
C THR A 147 -8.25 3.82 -19.59
N GLY A 148 -7.34 4.79 -19.48
CA GLY A 148 -7.56 6.17 -19.95
C GLY A 148 -7.81 6.25 -21.46
N GLU A 149 -7.09 5.47 -22.27
CA GLU A 149 -7.31 5.37 -23.72
C GLU A 149 -8.69 4.79 -24.03
N ARG A 150 -9.06 3.67 -23.41
CA ARG A 150 -10.38 3.05 -23.60
C ARG A 150 -11.52 3.98 -23.23
N ILE A 151 -11.38 4.77 -22.16
CA ILE A 151 -12.39 5.78 -21.77
C ILE A 151 -12.49 6.88 -22.83
N ARG A 152 -11.36 7.41 -23.29
CA ARG A 152 -11.31 8.43 -24.35
C ARG A 152 -11.95 7.95 -25.64
N ASP A 153 -11.63 6.73 -26.08
CA ASP A 153 -12.20 6.13 -27.28
C ASP A 153 -13.72 5.92 -27.15
N LYS A 154 -14.16 5.45 -25.99
CA LYS A 154 -15.59 5.29 -25.69
C LYS A 154 -16.33 6.64 -25.74
N ILE A 155 -15.76 7.68 -25.15
CA ILE A 155 -16.33 9.03 -25.19
C ILE A 155 -16.36 9.55 -26.64
N ALA A 156 -15.27 9.38 -27.40
CA ALA A 156 -15.21 9.81 -28.80
C ALA A 156 -16.24 9.08 -29.67
N ALA A 157 -16.39 7.77 -29.50
CA ALA A 157 -17.40 6.98 -30.20
C ALA A 157 -18.83 7.39 -29.84
N SER A 158 -19.10 7.68 -28.57
CA SER A 158 -20.42 8.15 -28.12
C SER A 158 -20.75 9.52 -28.65
N LYS A 159 -19.79 10.45 -28.68
CA LYS A 159 -19.95 11.79 -29.29
C LYS A 159 -20.26 11.71 -30.78
N LYS A 160 -19.59 10.79 -31.52
CA LYS A 160 -19.89 10.55 -32.96
C LYS A 160 -21.33 10.07 -33.18
N LYS A 161 -21.92 9.38 -32.19
CA LYS A 161 -23.32 8.92 -32.21
C LYS A 161 -24.31 10.01 -31.73
N GLY A 162 -23.84 11.24 -31.47
CA GLY A 162 -24.67 12.32 -30.95
C GLY A 162 -25.08 12.20 -29.49
N MET A 163 -24.45 11.29 -28.73
CA MET A 163 -24.76 11.11 -27.31
C MET A 163 -23.99 12.14 -26.47
N TRP A 164 -24.73 12.79 -25.58
CA TRP A 164 -24.13 13.70 -24.61
C TRP A 164 -23.42 12.89 -23.47
N MET A 165 -22.18 13.23 -23.19
CA MET A 165 -21.32 12.47 -22.24
C MET A 165 -21.05 13.24 -20.95
N GLY A 166 -21.90 14.22 -20.60
CA GLY A 166 -21.77 15.02 -19.39
C GLY A 166 -21.08 16.38 -19.62
N GLY A 167 -21.08 17.22 -18.60
CA GLY A 167 -20.67 18.61 -18.64
C GLY A 167 -21.88 19.57 -18.73
N ASN A 168 -21.64 20.86 -18.81
CA ASN A 168 -22.72 21.83 -19.05
C ASN A 168 -23.24 21.68 -20.48
N PRO A 169 -24.57 21.50 -20.69
CA PRO A 169 -25.13 21.46 -22.04
C PRO A 169 -24.85 22.79 -22.75
N PRO A 170 -24.55 22.75 -24.06
CA PRO A 170 -24.44 24.00 -24.86
C PRO A 170 -25.74 24.78 -24.85
N LEU A 171 -25.64 26.09 -24.97
CA LEU A 171 -26.81 26.99 -25.04
C LEU A 171 -27.77 26.51 -26.17
N GLY A 172 -29.03 26.26 -25.82
CA GLY A 172 -30.06 25.79 -26.74
C GLY A 172 -30.30 24.28 -26.76
N TYR A 173 -29.67 23.52 -25.86
CA TYR A 173 -29.92 22.09 -25.66
C TYR A 173 -30.36 21.79 -24.22
N ASP A 174 -31.41 21.00 -24.08
CA ASP A 174 -31.84 20.44 -22.80
C ASP A 174 -31.14 19.08 -22.61
N ALA A 175 -30.77 18.78 -21.33
CA ALA A 175 -30.09 17.55 -20.96
C ALA A 175 -31.08 16.43 -20.68
#